data_103c6e6c7f1b99868c1591ade19bbe10
#
_entry.id   103c6e6c7f1b99868c1591ade19bbe10
#
_cell.length_a   1.000
_cell.length_b   1.000
_cell.length_c   1.000
_cell.angle_alpha   90.00
_cell.angle_beta   90.00
_cell.angle_gamma   90.00
#
_symmetry.space_group_name_H-M   'P 1'
#
loop_
_entity.id
_entity.type
_entity.pdbx_description
1 polymer ?
#
loop_
_entity_poly.entity_id
_entity_poly.type
_entity_poly.pdbx_seq_one_letter_code
_entity_poly.pdbx_strand_id
1 'polypeptide(L)'
;VAIVYPAEGTSVLPDGAAIVRGCAHEENARKFIDFLLSPDVQQLLGAELSRRSVRTDTASDALPELTVLPYDLRRADERRQELFDAWQALCGEVEA
;
A
#
# COMPACT_ATOMS: atom_id res chain seq x y z
N VAL A 1 -12.28 11.89 -13.27
CA VAL A 1 -11.65 10.56 -13.32
C VAL A 1 -12.52 9.61 -12.53
N ALA A 2 -12.86 8.45 -13.10
CA ALA A 2 -13.60 7.39 -12.40
C ALA A 2 -12.62 6.29 -12.00
N ILE A 3 -12.79 5.76 -10.77
CA ILE A 3 -12.03 4.59 -10.31
C ILE A 3 -12.92 3.36 -10.49
N VAL A 4 -12.42 2.37 -11.20
CA VAL A 4 -13.09 1.10 -11.42
C VAL A 4 -12.36 0.00 -10.65
N TYR A 5 -13.09 -0.70 -9.81
CA TYR A 5 -12.58 -1.87 -9.09
C TYR A 5 -13.00 -3.13 -9.86
N PRO A 6 -12.04 -3.93 -10.37
CA PRO A 6 -12.37 -5.15 -11.09
C PRO A 6 -13.10 -6.16 -10.18
N ALA A 7 -14.13 -6.81 -10.71
CA ALA A 7 -14.88 -7.82 -9.96
C ALA A 7 -14.03 -9.04 -9.60
N GLU A 8 -13.04 -9.35 -10.44
CA GLU A 8 -12.08 -10.45 -10.23
C GLU A 8 -11.12 -10.17 -9.07
N GLY A 9 -10.96 -8.90 -8.71
CA GLY A 9 -10.05 -8.48 -7.66
C GLY A 9 -8.86 -7.66 -8.18
N THR A 10 -8.06 -7.18 -7.25
CA THR A 10 -6.83 -6.43 -7.53
C THR A 10 -5.76 -6.73 -6.50
N SER A 11 -4.52 -6.42 -6.82
CA SER A 11 -3.41 -6.53 -5.86
C SER A 11 -3.47 -5.40 -4.83
N VAL A 12 -3.00 -5.69 -3.62
CA VAL A 12 -2.81 -4.70 -2.56
C VAL A 12 -1.34 -4.73 -2.15
N LEU A 13 -0.72 -3.56 -2.13
CA LEU A 13 0.64 -3.37 -1.64
C LEU A 13 0.59 -2.69 -0.28
N PRO A 14 1.14 -3.31 0.78
CA PRO A 14 1.19 -2.68 2.08
C PRO A 14 2.24 -1.56 2.11
N ASP A 15 1.88 -0.42 2.69
CA ASP A 15 2.86 0.55 3.13
C ASP A 15 3.53 0.04 4.40
N GLY A 16 4.82 0.27 4.56
CA GLY A 16 5.58 -0.21 5.70
C GLY A 16 6.29 0.91 6.45
N ALA A 17 6.42 0.74 7.75
CA ALA A 17 7.27 1.56 8.59
C ALA A 17 8.23 0.66 9.37
N ALA A 18 9.49 1.07 9.51
CA ALA A 18 10.50 0.29 10.22
C ALA A 18 11.40 1.19 11.05
N ILE A 19 11.91 0.63 12.15
CA ILE A 19 12.90 1.31 13.00
C ILE A 19 14.29 1.00 12.45
N VAL A 20 15.06 2.07 12.19
CA VAL A 20 16.43 1.92 11.74
C VAL A 20 17.29 1.43 12.91
N ARG A 21 18.05 0.36 12.68
CA ARG A 21 18.96 -0.18 13.70
C ARG A 21 19.98 0.87 14.12
N GLY A 22 20.11 1.09 15.42
CA GLY A 22 21.06 2.06 15.99
C GLY A 22 20.62 3.52 15.85
N CYS A 23 19.34 3.78 15.58
CA CYS A 23 18.81 5.15 15.60
C CYS A 23 18.96 5.76 17.01
N ALA A 24 19.19 7.06 17.07
CA ALA A 24 19.47 7.77 18.34
C ALA A 24 18.26 7.80 19.30
N HIS A 25 17.05 7.63 18.80
CA HIS A 25 15.80 7.76 19.56
C HIS A 25 14.88 6.55 19.33
N GLU A 26 15.37 5.34 19.57
CA GLU A 26 14.63 4.09 19.31
C GLU A 26 13.29 4.03 20.07
N GLU A 27 13.26 4.49 21.33
CA GLU A 27 12.04 4.50 22.12
C GLU A 27 10.96 5.41 21.50
N ASN A 28 11.34 6.59 21.01
CA ASN A 28 10.41 7.49 20.32
C ASN A 28 9.94 6.90 18.98
N ALA A 29 10.83 6.23 18.27
CA ALA A 29 10.46 5.53 17.04
C ALA A 29 9.42 4.42 17.29
N ARG A 30 9.56 3.64 18.38
CA ARG A 30 8.57 2.66 18.81
C ARG A 30 7.22 3.30 19.13
N LYS A 31 7.23 4.36 19.93
CA LYS A 31 5.99 5.11 20.26
C LYS A 31 5.31 5.67 19.00
N PHE A 32 6.08 6.09 18.01
CA PHE A 32 5.52 6.57 16.74
C PHE A 32 4.86 5.44 15.94
N ILE A 33 5.46 4.26 15.89
CA ILE A 33 4.84 3.10 15.22
C ILE A 33 3.55 2.68 15.95
N ASP A 34 3.58 2.63 17.29
CA ASP A 34 2.39 2.32 18.09
C ASP A 34 1.28 3.35 17.86
N PHE A 35 1.62 4.63 17.74
CA PHE A 35 0.70 5.69 17.38
C PHE A 35 0.11 5.48 15.98
N LEU A 36 0.93 5.19 14.96
CA LEU A 36 0.46 4.92 13.60
C LEU A 36 -0.53 3.73 13.55
N LEU A 37 -0.31 2.74 14.40
CA LEU A 37 -1.13 1.53 14.47
C LEU A 37 -2.35 1.68 15.39
N SER A 38 -2.52 2.83 16.05
CA SER A 38 -3.67 3.06 16.94
C SER A 38 -4.98 3.11 16.13
N PRO A 39 -6.12 2.69 16.74
CA PRO A 39 -7.41 2.69 16.05
C PRO A 39 -7.77 4.07 15.47
N ASP A 40 -7.59 5.12 16.25
CA ASP A 40 -7.96 6.49 15.86
C ASP A 40 -7.16 6.96 14.62
N VAL A 41 -5.85 6.69 14.59
CA VAL A 41 -5.00 7.06 13.45
C VAL A 41 -5.33 6.22 12.23
N GLN A 42 -5.55 4.91 12.38
CA GLN A 42 -5.93 4.05 11.27
C GLN A 42 -7.29 4.44 10.68
N GLN A 43 -8.24 4.86 11.51
CA GLN A 43 -9.52 5.40 11.05
C GLN A 43 -9.35 6.74 10.31
N LEU A 44 -8.52 7.63 10.83
CA LEU A 44 -8.20 8.91 10.19
C LEU A 44 -7.55 8.71 8.82
N LEU A 45 -6.57 7.80 8.72
CA LEU A 45 -5.92 7.47 7.45
C LEU A 45 -6.93 6.94 6.41
N GLY A 46 -7.91 6.17 6.85
CA GLY A 46 -8.99 5.70 5.99
C GLY A 46 -9.90 6.82 5.50
N ALA A 47 -10.33 7.68 6.40
CA ALA A 47 -11.28 8.75 6.12
C ALA A 47 -10.67 9.88 5.27
N GLU A 48 -9.46 10.33 5.61
CA GLU A 48 -8.85 11.51 4.99
C GLU A 48 -7.92 11.18 3.81
N LEU A 49 -7.25 10.03 3.85
CA LEU A 49 -6.26 9.66 2.85
C LEU A 49 -6.64 8.44 2.00
N SER A 50 -7.85 7.92 2.17
CA SER A 50 -8.34 6.73 1.47
C SER A 50 -7.38 5.52 1.59
N ARG A 51 -6.72 5.39 2.75
CA ARG A 51 -5.82 4.27 3.05
C ARG A 51 -6.58 3.16 3.76
N ARG A 52 -6.38 1.93 3.33
CA ARG A 52 -6.98 0.78 4.01
C ARG A 52 -6.25 0.51 5.31
N SER A 53 -7.02 0.34 6.38
CA SER A 53 -6.44 0.01 7.69
C SER A 53 -5.78 -1.37 7.66
N VAL A 54 -4.67 -1.51 8.39
CA VAL A 54 -4.05 -2.81 8.68
C VAL A 54 -4.70 -3.50 9.88
N ARG A 55 -5.61 -2.81 10.57
CA ARG A 55 -6.36 -3.35 11.70
C ARG A 55 -7.67 -3.97 11.23
N THR A 56 -8.05 -5.06 11.86
CA THR A 56 -9.32 -5.75 11.59
C THR A 56 -10.51 -5.18 12.38
N ASP A 57 -10.23 -4.35 13.39
CA ASP A 57 -11.22 -3.73 14.26
C ASP A 57 -11.54 -2.27 13.89
N THR A 58 -10.92 -1.74 12.84
CA THR A 58 -11.22 -0.44 12.26
C THR A 58 -11.72 -0.63 10.84
N ALA A 59 -13.04 -0.64 10.67
CA ALA A 59 -13.65 -0.64 9.34
C ALA A 59 -13.58 0.77 8.73
N SER A 60 -13.14 0.87 7.50
CA SER A 60 -13.33 2.08 6.71
C SER A 60 -14.55 1.90 5.84
N ASP A 61 -15.70 2.37 6.28
CA ASP A 61 -16.94 2.36 5.48
C ASP A 61 -16.82 3.24 4.21
N ALA A 62 -15.76 4.03 4.12
CA ALA A 62 -15.49 4.92 3.00
C ALA A 62 -14.89 4.20 1.77
N LEU A 63 -14.38 2.98 1.93
CA LEU A 63 -13.74 2.25 0.85
C LEU A 63 -14.55 1.00 0.50
N PRO A 64 -14.77 0.72 -0.80
CA PRO A 64 -15.51 -0.47 -1.22
C PRO A 64 -14.80 -1.76 -0.79
N GLU A 65 -15.58 -2.82 -0.61
CA GLU A 65 -15.01 -4.16 -0.46
C GLU A 65 -14.16 -4.50 -1.68
N LEU A 66 -13.05 -5.18 -1.41
CA LEU A 66 -12.05 -5.50 -2.42
C LEU A 66 -11.69 -6.97 -2.34
N THR A 67 -11.83 -7.67 -3.45
CA THR A 67 -11.22 -8.99 -3.59
C THR A 67 -9.72 -8.83 -3.80
N VAL A 68 -8.92 -9.32 -2.85
CA VAL A 68 -7.47 -9.23 -2.91
C VAL A 68 -6.90 -10.42 -3.64
N LEU A 69 -6.22 -10.17 -4.75
CA LEU A 69 -5.48 -11.20 -5.48
C LEU A 69 -4.08 -11.37 -4.86
N PRO A 70 -3.58 -12.61 -4.79
CA PRO A 70 -2.22 -12.85 -4.32
C PRO A 70 -1.22 -12.15 -5.24
N TYR A 71 -0.26 -11.44 -4.65
CA TYR A 71 0.77 -10.72 -5.38
C TYR A 71 2.15 -11.10 -4.85
N ASP A 72 2.95 -11.72 -5.71
CA ASP A 72 4.32 -12.12 -5.39
C ASP A 72 5.27 -10.95 -5.68
N LEU A 73 5.60 -10.19 -4.63
CA LEU A 73 6.50 -9.05 -4.68
C LEU A 73 7.90 -9.40 -5.20
N ARG A 74 8.43 -10.57 -4.83
CA ARG A 74 9.75 -11.00 -5.27
C ARG A 74 9.75 -11.24 -6.78
N ARG A 75 8.81 -12.02 -7.27
CA ARG A 75 8.67 -12.30 -8.70
C ARG A 75 8.42 -11.03 -9.51
N ALA A 76 7.66 -10.09 -8.97
CA ALA A 76 7.42 -8.80 -9.61
C ALA A 76 8.72 -7.98 -9.72
N ASP A 77 9.55 -7.96 -8.68
CA ASP A 77 10.83 -7.27 -8.68
C ASP A 77 11.84 -7.93 -9.64
N GLU A 78 11.95 -9.26 -9.62
CA GLU A 78 12.80 -10.02 -10.54
C GLU A 78 12.46 -9.76 -12.01
N ARG A 79 11.19 -9.55 -12.34
CA ARG A 79 10.69 -9.31 -13.69
C ARG A 79 10.44 -7.84 -14.02
N ARG A 80 10.76 -6.94 -13.12
CA ARG A 80 10.41 -5.52 -13.27
C ARG A 80 10.92 -4.92 -14.57
N GLN A 81 12.18 -5.16 -14.94
CA GLN A 81 12.76 -4.62 -16.16
C GLN A 81 12.10 -5.22 -17.41
N GLU A 82 11.91 -6.52 -17.44
CA GLU A 82 11.23 -7.21 -18.55
C GLU A 82 9.81 -6.65 -18.78
N LEU A 83 9.05 -6.48 -17.69
CA LEU A 83 7.69 -5.96 -17.75
C LEU A 83 7.65 -4.49 -18.19
N PHE A 84 8.60 -3.70 -17.73
CA PHE A 84 8.73 -2.31 -18.10
C PHE A 84 9.07 -2.15 -19.59
N ASP A 85 10.03 -2.93 -20.09
CA ASP A 85 10.41 -2.92 -21.52
C ASP A 85 9.25 -3.36 -22.41
N ALA A 86 8.51 -4.39 -22.00
CA ALA A 86 7.33 -4.85 -22.71
C ALA A 86 6.22 -3.78 -22.74
N TRP A 87 6.01 -3.08 -21.63
CA TRP A 87 5.05 -2.00 -21.55
C TRP A 87 5.45 -0.83 -22.45
N GLN A 88 6.71 -0.39 -22.43
CA GLN A 88 7.21 0.66 -23.29
C GLN A 88 7.06 0.30 -24.78
N ALA A 89 7.34 -0.95 -25.15
CA ALA A 89 7.19 -1.42 -26.52
C ALA A 89 5.72 -1.35 -27.01
N LEU A 90 4.76 -1.53 -26.11
CA LEU A 90 3.32 -1.47 -26.43
C LEU A 90 2.77 -0.03 -26.41
N CYS A 91 3.22 0.80 -25.48
CA CYS A 91 2.63 2.12 -25.24
C CYS A 91 3.41 3.26 -25.91
N GLY A 92 4.61 2.99 -26.45
CA GLY A 92 5.54 4.01 -26.93
C GLY A 92 6.22 4.75 -25.78
N GLU A 93 7.20 5.58 -26.11
CA GLU A 93 7.82 6.46 -25.11
C GLU A 93 6.76 7.46 -24.64
N VAL A 94 6.38 7.34 -23.37
CA VAL A 94 5.63 8.40 -22.69
C VAL A 94 6.64 9.49 -22.41
N GLU A 95 6.62 10.56 -23.21
CA GLU A 95 7.38 11.77 -22.89
C GLU A 95 6.99 12.24 -21.48
N ALA A 96 7.97 12.30 -20.60
CA ALA A 96 7.82 12.73 -19.21
C ALA A 96 7.64 14.25 -19.15
#